data_f211669536be25976fd380709b6773ce
#
_entry.id   f211669536be25976fd380709b6773ce
#
_cell.length_a   1.000
_cell.length_b   1.000
_cell.length_c   1.000
_cell.angle_alpha   90.00
_cell.angle_beta   90.00
_cell.angle_gamma   90.00
#
_symmetry.space_group_name_H-M   'P 1'
#
loop_
_entity.id
_entity.type
_entity.pdbx_description
1 polymer ?
#
loop_
_entity_poly.entity_id
_entity_poly.type
_entity_poly.pdbx_seq_one_letter_code
_entity_poly.pdbx_strand_id
1 'polypeptide(L)'
;WNDAEDRYVSVMKEKNQIALNYNVIKNTFDHTYSDLMMMRDENAKVSMLMPTDSTKHFQARVYWNKYTQETYIDILALPAPDSGKQYQLWAVAGGLPIDAGVVSMQMEDDGMQRMKNIPVAEQWAITLEPAGGNTSPTMDQMVLFSNSN
;
A
#
# COMPACT_ATOMS: atom_id res chain seq x y z
N TRP A 1 -11.74 6.33 -51.41
CA TRP A 1 -11.59 7.35 -50.36
C TRP A 1 -11.79 6.76 -48.96
N ASN A 2 -12.74 5.90 -48.79
CA ASN A 2 -13.06 5.27 -47.50
C ASN A 2 -11.91 4.37 -46.97
N ASP A 3 -11.24 3.64 -47.85
CA ASP A 3 -10.19 2.65 -47.47
C ASP A 3 -8.94 3.30 -46.84
N ALA A 4 -8.55 4.49 -47.28
CA ALA A 4 -7.42 5.21 -46.75
C ALA A 4 -7.72 5.87 -45.38
N GLU A 5 -8.93 6.37 -45.19
CA GLU A 5 -9.42 6.92 -43.93
C GLU A 5 -9.57 5.83 -42.87
N ASP A 6 -10.15 4.68 -43.27
CA ASP A 6 -10.31 3.53 -42.36
C ASP A 6 -8.95 2.98 -41.91
N ARG A 7 -7.97 2.92 -42.80
CA ARG A 7 -6.58 2.55 -42.44
C ARG A 7 -5.94 3.55 -41.50
N TYR A 8 -6.10 4.84 -41.74
CA TYR A 8 -5.56 5.89 -40.89
C TYR A 8 -6.13 5.77 -39.47
N VAL A 9 -7.44 5.65 -39.34
CA VAL A 9 -8.14 5.48 -38.05
C VAL A 9 -7.65 4.21 -37.34
N SER A 10 -7.51 3.10 -38.07
CA SER A 10 -7.00 1.84 -37.51
C SER A 10 -5.59 1.97 -36.95
N VAL A 11 -4.68 2.56 -37.72
CA VAL A 11 -3.28 2.80 -37.30
C VAL A 11 -3.20 3.74 -36.10
N MET A 12 -4.02 4.79 -36.07
CA MET A 12 -4.08 5.70 -34.93
C MET A 12 -4.60 4.99 -33.66
N LYS A 13 -5.59 4.15 -33.79
CA LYS A 13 -6.12 3.34 -32.69
C LYS A 13 -5.08 2.35 -32.15
N GLU A 14 -4.37 1.67 -33.03
CA GLU A 14 -3.27 0.77 -32.66
C GLU A 14 -2.14 1.51 -31.96
N LYS A 15 -1.71 2.65 -32.50
CA LYS A 15 -0.70 3.51 -31.87
C LYS A 15 -1.10 3.94 -30.46
N ASN A 16 -2.35 4.37 -30.28
CA ASN A 16 -2.85 4.76 -28.96
C ASN A 16 -2.87 3.58 -27.99
N GLN A 17 -3.25 2.39 -28.45
CA GLN A 17 -3.26 1.17 -27.64
C GLN A 17 -1.84 0.78 -27.21
N ILE A 18 -0.88 0.84 -28.12
CA ILE A 18 0.54 0.60 -27.82
C ILE A 18 1.05 1.59 -26.78
N ALA A 19 0.73 2.88 -26.90
CA ALA A 19 1.12 3.89 -25.93
C ALA A 19 0.53 3.63 -24.53
N LEU A 20 -0.75 3.23 -24.46
CA LEU A 20 -1.40 2.85 -23.21
C LEU A 20 -0.72 1.62 -22.58
N ASN A 21 -0.49 0.59 -23.37
CA ASN A 21 0.19 -0.63 -22.90
C ASN A 21 1.60 -0.34 -22.41
N TYR A 22 2.35 0.49 -23.12
CA TYR A 22 3.68 0.92 -22.69
C TYR A 22 3.66 1.61 -21.33
N ASN A 23 2.72 2.54 -21.11
CA ASN A 23 2.60 3.23 -19.83
C ASN A 23 2.23 2.29 -18.69
N VAL A 24 1.34 1.32 -18.93
CA VAL A 24 1.00 0.29 -17.93
C VAL A 24 2.22 -0.53 -17.56
N ILE A 25 2.94 -1.06 -18.55
CA ILE A 25 4.15 -1.88 -18.33
C ILE A 25 5.21 -1.07 -17.60
N LYS A 26 5.43 0.19 -18.01
CA LYS A 26 6.41 1.07 -17.36
C LYS A 26 6.06 1.31 -15.88
N ASN A 27 4.80 1.63 -15.58
CA ASN A 27 4.36 1.86 -14.21
C ASN A 27 4.52 0.59 -13.37
N THR A 28 4.12 -0.57 -13.88
CA THR A 28 4.30 -1.85 -13.19
C THR A 28 5.77 -2.14 -12.93
N PHE A 29 6.64 -1.88 -13.90
CA PHE A 29 8.09 -2.05 -13.73
C PHE A 29 8.64 -1.12 -12.64
N ASP A 30 8.29 0.17 -12.68
CA ASP A 30 8.75 1.16 -11.71
C ASP A 30 8.31 0.80 -10.29
N HIS A 31 7.07 0.33 -10.10
CA HIS A 31 6.56 -0.17 -8.82
C HIS A 31 7.33 -1.41 -8.34
N THR A 32 7.42 -2.43 -9.18
CA THR A 32 8.13 -3.68 -8.83
C THR A 32 9.59 -3.40 -8.50
N TYR A 33 10.24 -2.50 -9.23
CA TYR A 33 11.61 -2.11 -8.96
C TYR A 33 11.77 -1.40 -7.60
N SER A 34 10.85 -0.48 -7.28
CA SER A 34 10.84 0.20 -5.98
C SER A 34 10.64 -0.79 -4.82
N ASP A 35 9.72 -1.73 -4.97
CA ASP A 35 9.47 -2.78 -3.99
C ASP A 35 10.71 -3.63 -3.76
N LEU A 36 11.37 -4.06 -4.85
CA LEU A 36 12.59 -4.84 -4.78
C LEU A 36 13.72 -4.06 -4.08
N MET A 37 13.88 -2.77 -4.37
CA MET A 37 14.89 -1.93 -3.74
C MET A 37 14.64 -1.79 -2.24
N MET A 38 13.39 -1.58 -1.81
CA MET A 38 13.02 -1.52 -0.40
C MET A 38 13.28 -2.86 0.31
N MET A 39 12.94 -3.98 -0.33
CA MET A 39 13.16 -5.31 0.24
C MET A 39 14.66 -5.67 0.39
N ARG A 40 15.52 -5.09 -0.42
CA ARG A 40 16.97 -5.31 -0.41
C ARG A 40 17.74 -4.28 0.40
N ASP A 41 17.07 -3.24 0.87
CA ASP A 41 17.72 -2.19 1.68
C ASP A 41 18.08 -2.76 3.06
N GLU A 42 19.36 -2.82 3.36
CA GLU A 42 19.88 -3.30 4.65
C GLU A 42 19.47 -2.44 5.84
N ASN A 43 19.08 -1.18 5.59
CA ASN A 43 18.58 -0.25 6.60
C ASN A 43 17.06 -0.31 6.78
N ALA A 44 16.36 -1.04 5.94
CA ALA A 44 14.92 -1.23 6.08
C ALA A 44 14.64 -2.26 7.18
N LYS A 45 13.84 -1.86 8.16
CA LYS A 45 13.27 -2.76 9.14
C LYS A 45 11.97 -3.34 8.62
N VAL A 46 11.78 -4.64 8.83
CA VAL A 46 10.55 -5.35 8.50
C VAL A 46 9.82 -5.68 9.80
N SER A 47 8.60 -5.19 9.92
CA SER A 47 7.73 -5.48 11.07
C SER A 47 6.55 -6.31 10.59
N MET A 48 6.37 -7.49 11.19
CA MET A 48 5.19 -8.33 10.95
C MET A 48 4.05 -7.86 11.84
N LEU A 49 2.89 -7.62 11.25
CA LEU A 49 1.67 -7.28 11.96
C LEU A 49 0.78 -8.51 12.06
N MET A 50 0.38 -8.81 13.28
CA MET A 50 -0.43 -9.97 13.64
C MET A 50 -1.82 -9.53 14.10
N PRO A 51 -2.85 -10.41 13.98
CA PRO A 51 -4.21 -10.05 14.35
C PRO A 51 -4.35 -9.83 15.86
N THR A 52 -5.16 -8.85 16.23
CA THR A 52 -5.59 -8.62 17.62
C THR A 52 -6.47 -9.76 18.14
N ASP A 53 -7.28 -10.35 17.25
CA ASP A 53 -8.08 -11.54 17.50
C ASP A 53 -7.35 -12.76 16.92
N SER A 54 -6.81 -13.62 17.78
CA SER A 54 -6.03 -14.80 17.40
C SER A 54 -6.82 -15.87 16.60
N THR A 55 -8.14 -15.74 16.51
CA THR A 55 -8.99 -16.60 15.65
C THR A 55 -8.98 -16.17 14.20
N LYS A 56 -8.48 -14.97 13.90
CA LYS A 56 -8.38 -14.42 12.55
C LYS A 56 -7.02 -14.73 11.93
N HIS A 57 -7.01 -14.96 10.64
CA HIS A 57 -5.80 -15.19 9.86
C HIS A 57 -5.38 -13.92 9.08
N PHE A 58 -5.46 -12.76 9.74
CA PHE A 58 -5.06 -11.50 9.14
C PHE A 58 -3.56 -11.30 9.29
N GLN A 59 -2.92 -10.74 8.28
CA GLN A 59 -1.48 -10.55 8.29
C GLN A 59 -1.06 -9.45 7.33
N ALA A 60 -0.10 -8.64 7.76
CA ALA A 60 0.56 -7.63 6.94
C ALA A 60 2.03 -7.49 7.35
N ARG A 61 2.82 -6.92 6.47
CA ARG A 61 4.21 -6.52 6.76
C ARG A 61 4.39 -5.03 6.48
N VAL A 62 5.13 -4.37 7.35
CA VAL A 62 5.58 -2.99 7.12
C VAL A 62 7.09 -3.00 6.92
N TYR A 63 7.55 -2.37 5.85
CA TYR A 63 8.94 -2.08 5.55
C TYR A 63 9.17 -0.61 5.83
N TRP A 64 10.12 -0.29 6.70
CA TRP A 64 10.41 1.08 7.07
C TRP A 64 11.91 1.33 7.16
N ASN A 65 12.38 2.34 6.44
CA ASN A 65 13.75 2.82 6.55
C ASN A 65 13.79 4.10 7.39
N LYS A 66 14.40 4.04 8.56
CA LYS A 66 14.47 5.18 9.49
C LYS A 66 15.28 6.37 8.97
N TYR A 67 16.18 6.15 8.02
CA TYR A 67 17.04 7.21 7.47
C TYR A 67 16.34 7.96 6.33
N THR A 68 15.71 7.26 5.43
CA THR A 68 14.93 7.87 4.33
C THR A 68 13.50 8.18 4.75
N GLN A 69 13.02 7.61 5.88
CA GLN A 69 11.65 7.68 6.39
C GLN A 69 10.63 6.99 5.50
N GLU A 70 11.08 6.35 4.43
CA GLU A 70 10.19 5.64 3.52
C GLU A 70 9.52 4.46 4.22
N THR A 71 8.22 4.35 3.98
CA THR A 71 7.36 3.34 4.58
C THR A 71 6.54 2.68 3.49
N TYR A 72 6.53 1.35 3.49
CA TYR A 72 5.71 0.52 2.60
C TYR A 72 4.95 -0.50 3.42
N ILE A 73 3.74 -0.83 2.97
CA ILE A 73 2.94 -1.91 3.53
C ILE A 73 2.69 -2.98 2.49
N ASP A 74 2.80 -4.23 2.90
CA ASP A 74 2.48 -5.42 2.13
C ASP A 74 1.35 -6.16 2.85
N ILE A 75 0.17 -6.22 2.24
CA ILE A 75 -0.99 -6.90 2.78
C ILE A 75 -0.97 -8.36 2.36
N LEU A 76 -0.73 -9.26 3.30
CA LEU A 76 -0.66 -10.70 3.04
C LEU A 76 -2.03 -11.36 3.13
N ALA A 77 -2.81 -10.97 4.13
CA ALA A 77 -4.17 -11.48 4.33
C ALA A 77 -4.98 -10.46 5.13
N LEU A 78 -5.92 -9.80 4.50
CA LEU A 78 -6.86 -8.88 5.14
C LEU A 78 -8.14 -8.85 4.29
N PRO A 79 -9.34 -9.00 4.88
CA PRO A 79 -10.58 -8.94 4.12
C PRO A 79 -10.83 -7.53 3.59
N ALA A 80 -11.56 -7.41 2.49
CA ALA A 80 -12.05 -6.12 2.04
C ALA A 80 -12.88 -5.46 3.16
N PRO A 81 -12.68 -4.16 3.43
CA PRO A 81 -13.47 -3.48 4.44
C PRO A 81 -14.92 -3.31 4.00
N ASP A 82 -15.83 -3.19 4.96
CA ASP A 82 -17.23 -2.86 4.70
C ASP A 82 -17.38 -1.52 3.96
N SER A 83 -18.51 -1.36 3.27
CA SER A 83 -18.83 -0.10 2.58
C SER A 83 -18.74 1.10 3.53
N GLY A 84 -18.06 2.16 3.08
CA GLY A 84 -17.82 3.37 3.89
C GLY A 84 -16.73 3.24 4.93
N LYS A 85 -15.98 2.12 4.93
CA LYS A 85 -14.84 1.88 5.80
C LYS A 85 -13.54 1.73 5.00
N GLN A 86 -12.43 2.00 5.68
CA GLN A 86 -11.08 1.87 5.13
C GLN A 86 -10.10 1.46 6.22
N TYR A 87 -9.10 0.67 5.88
CA TYR A 87 -7.99 0.42 6.79
C TYR A 87 -7.03 1.60 6.80
N GLN A 88 -6.46 1.89 7.96
CA GLN A 88 -5.45 2.93 8.13
C GLN A 88 -4.27 2.38 8.89
N LEU A 89 -3.07 2.68 8.39
CA LEU A 89 -1.81 2.33 9.04
C LEU A 89 -1.38 3.44 9.99
N TRP A 90 -0.92 3.04 11.15
CA TRP A 90 -0.37 3.92 12.18
C TRP A 90 1.02 3.45 12.58
N ALA A 91 1.95 4.38 12.65
CA ALA A 91 3.18 4.18 13.40
C ALA A 91 2.95 4.61 14.85
N VAL A 92 3.55 3.91 15.80
CA VAL A 92 3.47 4.27 17.22
C VAL A 92 4.86 4.56 17.71
N ALA A 93 5.05 5.71 18.33
CA ALA A 93 6.30 6.12 18.96
C ALA A 93 6.03 6.81 20.30
N GLY A 94 6.68 6.36 21.36
CA GLY A 94 6.42 6.86 22.71
C GLY A 94 4.97 6.71 23.16
N GLY A 95 4.28 5.71 22.67
CA GLY A 95 2.85 5.47 22.92
C GLY A 95 1.90 6.38 22.14
N LEU A 96 2.40 7.26 21.26
CA LEU A 96 1.60 8.17 20.46
C LEU A 96 1.46 7.65 19.02
N PRO A 97 0.23 7.61 18.47
CA PRO A 97 0.01 7.19 17.09
C PRO A 97 0.37 8.32 16.12
N ILE A 98 1.02 7.94 15.02
CA ILE A 98 1.37 8.80 13.90
C ILE A 98 0.66 8.23 12.67
N ASP A 99 -0.13 9.06 12.00
CA ASP A 99 -0.85 8.64 10.79
C ASP A 99 0.12 8.32 9.65
N ALA A 100 0.15 7.08 9.24
CA ALA A 100 0.94 6.58 8.11
C ALA A 100 0.13 6.46 6.80
N GLY A 101 -1.15 6.75 6.82
CA GLY A 101 -2.04 6.80 5.67
C GLY A 101 -3.04 5.65 5.59
N VAL A 102 -4.02 5.83 4.72
CA VAL A 102 -5.02 4.80 4.42
C VAL A 102 -4.44 3.73 3.51
N VAL A 103 -4.90 2.49 3.69
CA VAL A 103 -4.47 1.33 2.93
C VAL A 103 -5.44 1.11 1.78
N SER A 104 -4.93 1.04 0.54
CA SER A 104 -5.74 0.62 -0.61
C SER A 104 -5.94 -0.88 -0.59
N MET A 105 -7.17 -1.31 -0.88
CA MET A 105 -7.55 -2.72 -1.02
C MET A 105 -8.01 -3.02 -2.46
N GLN A 106 -7.60 -2.19 -3.44
CA GLN A 106 -7.94 -2.41 -4.84
C GLN A 106 -7.12 -3.58 -5.40
N MET A 107 -7.78 -4.45 -6.15
CA MET A 107 -7.15 -5.65 -6.73
C MET A 107 -6.04 -5.34 -7.76
N GLU A 108 -5.93 -4.08 -8.19
CA GLU A 108 -4.89 -3.61 -9.12
C GLU A 108 -3.57 -3.26 -8.41
N ASP A 109 -3.58 -3.18 -7.08
CA ASP A 109 -2.42 -2.88 -6.24
C ASP A 109 -1.70 -4.17 -5.82
N ASP A 110 -1.27 -4.97 -6.81
CA ASP A 110 -0.38 -6.11 -6.57
C ASP A 110 1.00 -5.60 -6.16
N GLY A 111 1.39 -5.88 -4.91
CA GLY A 111 2.68 -5.50 -4.36
C GLY A 111 2.59 -4.64 -3.11
N MET A 112 3.72 -4.03 -2.76
CA MET A 112 3.78 -3.15 -1.61
C MET A 112 3.21 -1.78 -1.95
N GLN A 113 2.44 -1.22 -1.01
CA GLN A 113 1.92 0.14 -1.12
C GLN A 113 2.84 1.12 -0.41
N ARG A 114 3.22 2.20 -1.09
CA ARG A 114 3.93 3.30 -0.46
C ARG A 114 2.97 4.08 0.45
N MET A 115 3.38 4.25 1.70
CA MET A 115 2.66 4.98 2.73
C MET A 115 3.30 6.37 2.94
N LYS A 116 2.80 7.14 3.91
CA LYS A 116 3.42 8.40 4.31
C LYS A 116 4.82 8.14 4.86
N ASN A 117 5.71 9.10 4.67
CA ASN A 117 7.03 9.05 5.29
C ASN A 117 6.91 9.17 6.81
N ILE A 118 7.54 8.26 7.54
CA ILE A 118 7.45 8.18 9.00
C ILE A 118 8.82 8.44 9.61
N PRO A 119 8.98 9.51 10.41
CA PRO A 119 10.28 9.87 10.98
C PRO A 119 10.71 8.97 12.12
N VAL A 120 9.75 8.40 12.86
CA VAL A 120 10.01 7.54 14.01
C VAL A 120 8.89 6.53 14.20
N ALA A 121 9.25 5.27 14.45
CA ALA A 121 8.32 4.21 14.76
C ALA A 121 8.97 3.18 15.69
N GLU A 122 8.22 2.75 16.69
CA GLU A 122 8.56 1.65 17.60
C GLU A 122 7.68 0.43 17.32
N GLN A 123 6.42 0.70 16.93
CA GLN A 123 5.42 -0.31 16.62
C GLN A 123 4.55 0.18 15.45
N TRP A 124 3.78 -0.74 14.91
CA TRP A 124 2.80 -0.48 13.84
C TRP A 124 1.46 -1.08 14.18
N ALA A 125 0.39 -0.39 13.77
CA ALA A 125 -0.98 -0.87 13.95
C ALA A 125 -1.82 -0.57 12.71
N ILE A 126 -2.84 -1.39 12.47
CA ILE A 126 -3.88 -1.14 11.48
C ILE A 126 -5.22 -1.13 12.19
N THR A 127 -5.99 -0.08 11.92
CA THR A 127 -7.37 0.06 12.40
C THR A 127 -8.35 0.13 11.22
N LEU A 128 -9.60 -0.23 11.48
CA LEU A 128 -10.70 -0.04 10.53
C LEU A 128 -11.37 1.32 10.82
N GLU A 129 -11.21 2.27 9.91
CA GLU A 129 -11.64 3.65 10.07
C GLU A 129 -12.76 4.00 9.07
N PRO A 130 -13.46 5.14 9.23
CA PRO A 130 -14.31 5.68 8.17
C PRO A 130 -13.52 5.91 6.87
N ALA A 131 -14.20 5.85 5.72
CA ALA A 131 -13.59 6.13 4.43
C ALA A 131 -12.89 7.49 4.43
N GLY A 132 -11.64 7.51 3.94
CA GLY A 132 -10.74 8.67 4.01
C GLY A 132 -9.84 8.69 5.25
N GLY A 133 -10.04 7.79 6.20
CA GLY A 133 -9.25 7.70 7.42
C GLY A 133 -9.69 8.64 8.53
N ASN A 134 -8.92 8.66 9.60
CA ASN A 134 -9.20 9.46 10.78
C ASN A 134 -7.91 10.18 11.23
N THR A 135 -8.04 11.17 12.11
CA THR A 135 -6.90 11.90 12.69
C THR A 135 -6.31 11.18 13.91
N SER A 136 -7.07 10.25 14.49
CA SER A 136 -6.66 9.39 15.61
C SER A 136 -7.24 8.00 15.42
N PRO A 137 -6.52 6.93 15.83
CA PRO A 137 -6.99 5.57 15.65
C PRO A 137 -8.21 5.28 16.51
N THR A 138 -9.18 4.58 15.92
CA THR A 138 -10.31 4.00 16.66
C THR A 138 -9.85 2.72 17.33
N MET A 139 -9.48 2.80 18.61
CA MET A 139 -8.75 1.75 19.32
C MET A 139 -9.51 0.41 19.43
N ASP A 140 -10.83 0.43 19.52
CA ASP A 140 -11.67 -0.77 19.51
C ASP A 140 -11.84 -1.38 18.11
N GLN A 141 -11.36 -0.71 17.08
CA GLN A 141 -11.33 -1.17 15.69
C GLN A 141 -9.93 -1.57 15.22
N MET A 142 -9.00 -1.77 16.15
CA MET A 142 -7.67 -2.29 15.81
C MET A 142 -7.76 -3.74 15.36
N VAL A 143 -7.27 -4.02 14.15
CA VAL A 143 -7.31 -5.35 13.52
C VAL A 143 -5.97 -6.05 13.50
N LEU A 144 -4.88 -5.29 13.33
CA LEU A 144 -3.51 -5.78 13.30
C LEU A 144 -2.59 -4.89 14.14
N PHE A 145 -1.56 -5.48 14.72
CA PHE A 145 -0.48 -4.75 15.37
C PHE A 145 0.85 -5.52 15.30
N SER A 146 1.97 -4.81 15.40
CA SER A 146 3.30 -5.41 15.53
C SER A 146 3.72 -5.45 17.00
N ASN A 147 4.57 -6.41 17.35
CA ASN A 147 5.31 -6.34 18.61
C ASN A 147 6.33 -5.20 18.56
N SER A 148 6.77 -4.73 19.71
CA SER A 148 7.89 -3.78 19.80
C SER A 148 9.14 -4.39 19.17
N ASN A 149 9.81 -3.63 18.33
CA ASN A 149 11.10 -3.99 17.73
C ASN A 149 12.25 -3.69 18.70
#